data_416a463c54f6bf2ba77884ffc09d170b
#
_entry.id   416a463c54f6bf2ba77884ffc09d170b
#
_cell.length_a   1.000
_cell.length_b   1.000
_cell.length_c   1.000
_cell.angle_alpha   90.00
_cell.angle_beta   90.00
_cell.angle_gamma   90.00
#
_symmetry.space_group_name_H-M   'P 1'
#
loop_
_entity.id
_entity.type
_entity.pdbx_description
1 polymer ?
#
loop_
_entity_poly.entity_id
_entity_poly.type
_entity_poly.pdbx_seq_one_letter_code
_entity_poly.pdbx_strand_id
1 'polypeptide(L)'
;MLPAVVSAAHPASTYPALVQELADRGLLSARWRRVFEAVPRSRFVPAEVWRQLPDRCEPVVGTDAWLALVNSDEPVVTQLDDGTLGGPGVATSSNSMPSMVARMLTLLEVQDGQRMLEIGTGTGYVSALLCERLGDDLVHSVELDPVVARQAADALAQAGYRPHLRVGDGEQPWPGLGLVDRLIATCALRYVPYTLLRQVRPGGVVVTPLAREFWSGALVQLRVQGDGTATGPFCGGATYMPM
;
A
#
# COMPACT_ATOMS: atom_id res chain seq x y z
N MET A 1 -19.39 23.78 -3.63
CA MET A 1 -19.31 22.58 -4.50
C MET A 1 -18.18 22.87 -5.49
N LEU A 2 -16.95 22.45 -5.15
CA LEU A 2 -15.78 22.58 -6.02
C LEU A 2 -15.74 21.34 -6.92
N PRO A 3 -15.53 21.46 -8.24
CA PRO A 3 -15.42 20.30 -9.10
C PRO A 3 -14.14 19.56 -8.78
N ALA A 4 -14.24 18.25 -8.59
CA ALA A 4 -13.10 17.36 -8.58
C ALA A 4 -12.40 17.47 -9.94
N VAL A 5 -11.21 18.04 -9.95
CA VAL A 5 -10.33 18.00 -11.12
C VAL A 5 -9.82 16.56 -11.21
N VAL A 6 -10.52 15.75 -11.96
CA VAL A 6 -9.98 14.50 -12.48
C VAL A 6 -8.93 14.91 -13.51
N SER A 7 -7.68 14.99 -13.09
CA SER A 7 -6.56 15.09 -14.03
C SER A 7 -6.56 13.82 -14.86
N ALA A 8 -6.87 13.93 -16.14
CA ALA A 8 -6.63 12.87 -17.09
C ALA A 8 -5.10 12.71 -17.23
N ALA A 9 -4.51 11.91 -16.36
CA ALA A 9 -3.13 11.49 -16.51
C ALA A 9 -3.04 10.71 -17.81
N HIS A 10 -2.25 11.18 -18.77
CA HIS A 10 -1.88 10.37 -19.92
C HIS A 10 -1.12 9.16 -19.39
N PRO A 11 -1.48 7.93 -19.78
CA PRO A 11 -0.79 6.76 -19.29
C PRO A 11 0.69 6.86 -19.68
N ALA A 12 1.57 6.79 -18.70
CA ALA A 12 2.98 6.59 -18.96
C ALA A 12 3.10 5.27 -19.73
N SER A 13 3.68 5.29 -20.92
CA SER A 13 3.71 4.11 -21.81
C SER A 13 4.55 2.96 -21.24
N THR A 14 5.38 3.23 -20.24
CA THR A 14 6.28 2.25 -19.61
C THR A 14 6.48 2.54 -18.13
N TYR A 15 6.85 1.50 -17.35
CA TYR A 15 7.13 1.68 -15.93
C TYR A 15 8.27 2.70 -15.64
N PRO A 16 9.41 2.74 -16.38
CA PRO A 16 10.40 3.78 -16.22
C PRO A 16 9.85 5.20 -16.45
N ALA A 17 8.93 5.39 -17.40
CA ALA A 17 8.29 6.69 -17.62
C ALA A 17 7.39 7.10 -16.44
N LEU A 18 6.66 6.16 -15.84
CA LEU A 18 5.90 6.41 -14.61
C LEU A 18 6.81 6.83 -13.46
N VAL A 19 7.93 6.13 -13.23
CA VAL A 19 8.89 6.48 -12.18
C VAL A 19 9.49 7.86 -12.42
N GLN A 20 9.80 8.20 -13.67
CA GLN A 20 10.29 9.53 -14.03
C GLN A 20 9.24 10.61 -13.75
N GLU A 21 7.98 10.38 -14.13
CA GLU A 21 6.87 11.30 -13.84
C GLU A 21 6.71 11.56 -12.33
N LEU A 22 6.73 10.49 -11.51
CA LEU A 22 6.65 10.62 -10.05
C LEU A 22 7.82 11.42 -9.48
N ALA A 23 9.03 11.24 -10.04
CA ALA A 23 10.21 12.00 -9.63
C ALA A 23 10.11 13.49 -10.04
N ASP A 24 9.63 13.78 -11.24
CA ASP A 24 9.45 15.16 -11.76
C ASP A 24 8.38 15.91 -10.94
N ARG A 25 7.38 15.21 -10.42
CA ARG A 25 6.39 15.74 -9.48
C ARG A 25 6.91 15.91 -8.05
N GLY A 26 8.19 15.57 -7.79
CA GLY A 26 8.80 15.68 -6.47
C GLY A 26 8.30 14.64 -5.45
N LEU A 27 7.63 13.57 -5.89
CA LEU A 27 7.08 12.53 -5.01
C LEU A 27 8.11 11.49 -4.58
N LEU A 28 9.22 11.37 -5.29
CA LEU A 28 10.30 10.43 -5.01
C LEU A 28 11.59 11.16 -4.67
N SER A 29 12.11 10.94 -3.47
CA SER A 29 13.51 11.27 -3.18
C SER A 29 14.45 10.44 -4.06
N ALA A 30 15.71 10.84 -4.22
CA ALA A 30 16.70 10.07 -4.99
C ALA A 30 16.83 8.60 -4.50
N ARG A 31 16.62 8.35 -3.21
CA ARG A 31 16.67 7.02 -2.61
C ARG A 31 15.43 6.21 -2.99
N TRP A 32 14.22 6.77 -2.85
CA TRP A 32 12.98 6.10 -3.23
C TRP A 32 12.88 5.89 -4.74
N ARG A 33 13.38 6.84 -5.54
CA ARG A 33 13.47 6.66 -7.00
C ARG A 33 14.21 5.38 -7.37
N ARG A 34 15.41 5.13 -6.81
CA ARG A 34 16.16 3.90 -7.06
C ARG A 34 15.41 2.64 -6.65
N VAL A 35 14.69 2.69 -5.53
CA VAL A 35 13.86 1.58 -5.06
C VAL A 35 12.72 1.29 -6.06
N PHE A 36 12.00 2.32 -6.51
CA PHE A 36 10.94 2.15 -7.52
C PHE A 36 11.51 1.61 -8.83
N GLU A 37 12.64 2.12 -9.30
CA GLU A 37 13.32 1.63 -10.52
C GLU A 37 13.69 0.14 -10.42
N ALA A 38 14.10 -0.34 -9.25
CA ALA A 38 14.46 -1.74 -9.01
C ALA A 38 13.26 -2.68 -8.89
N VAL A 39 12.08 -2.16 -8.50
CA VAL A 39 10.87 -2.95 -8.20
C VAL A 39 9.74 -2.65 -9.20
N PRO A 40 9.75 -3.23 -10.41
CA PRO A 40 8.69 -3.00 -11.38
C PRO A 40 7.34 -3.52 -10.89
N ARG A 41 6.32 -2.65 -10.89
CA ARG A 41 4.96 -2.94 -10.42
C ARG A 41 4.33 -4.14 -11.10
N SER A 42 4.65 -4.34 -12.38
CA SER A 42 4.14 -5.45 -13.20
C SER A 42 4.47 -6.84 -12.66
N ARG A 43 5.47 -6.98 -11.79
CA ARG A 43 5.80 -8.26 -11.15
C ARG A 43 4.81 -8.65 -10.05
N PHE A 44 4.00 -7.73 -9.58
CA PHE A 44 3.09 -7.88 -8.43
C PHE A 44 1.62 -7.77 -8.81
N VAL A 45 1.32 -7.48 -10.06
CA VAL A 45 -0.06 -7.35 -10.54
C VAL A 45 -0.43 -8.62 -11.31
N PRO A 46 -1.49 -9.36 -10.92
CA PRO A 46 -1.94 -10.56 -11.61
C PRO A 46 -2.45 -10.24 -13.03
N ALA A 47 -2.65 -11.30 -13.83
CA ALA A 47 -3.15 -11.15 -15.19
C ALA A 47 -4.63 -10.69 -15.23
N GLU A 48 -5.42 -11.16 -14.27
CA GLU A 48 -6.83 -10.76 -14.13
C GLU A 48 -6.93 -9.58 -13.19
N VAL A 49 -7.38 -8.45 -13.71
CA VAL A 49 -7.49 -7.20 -12.96
C VAL A 49 -8.68 -6.37 -13.45
N TRP A 50 -9.07 -5.42 -12.64
CA TRP A 50 -10.14 -4.49 -12.97
C TRP A 50 -9.65 -3.05 -12.80
N ARG A 51 -10.16 -2.17 -13.65
CA ARG A 51 -10.06 -0.72 -13.47
C ARG A 51 -11.20 -0.25 -12.59
N GLN A 52 -10.88 0.50 -11.57
CA GLN A 52 -11.90 1.11 -10.71
C GLN A 52 -12.46 2.37 -11.36
N LEU A 53 -13.76 2.39 -11.57
CA LEU A 53 -14.54 3.56 -11.95
C LEU A 53 -15.32 4.11 -10.74
N PRO A 54 -15.92 5.29 -10.83
CA PRO A 54 -16.64 5.89 -9.69
C PRO A 54 -17.77 5.03 -9.11
N ASP A 55 -18.41 4.22 -9.95
CA ASP A 55 -19.60 3.44 -9.63
C ASP A 55 -19.46 1.91 -9.80
N ARG A 56 -18.35 1.44 -10.38
CA ARG A 56 -18.11 0.01 -10.66
C ARG A 56 -16.66 -0.32 -10.91
N CYS A 57 -16.35 -1.60 -10.97
CA CYS A 57 -15.08 -2.12 -11.48
C CYS A 57 -15.30 -2.72 -12.87
N GLU A 58 -14.44 -2.36 -13.83
CA GLU A 58 -14.47 -2.92 -15.19
C GLU A 58 -13.29 -3.86 -15.41
N PRO A 59 -13.50 -5.10 -15.94
CA PRO A 59 -12.41 -6.01 -16.24
C PRO A 59 -11.50 -5.43 -17.31
N VAL A 60 -10.19 -5.59 -17.13
CA VAL A 60 -9.17 -5.15 -18.12
C VAL A 60 -8.83 -6.33 -19.01
N VAL A 61 -9.12 -6.19 -20.29
CA VAL A 61 -8.97 -7.27 -21.27
C VAL A 61 -7.83 -6.96 -22.25
N GLY A 62 -6.92 -7.91 -22.37
CA GLY A 62 -5.79 -7.82 -23.31
C GLY A 62 -4.52 -7.22 -22.70
N THR A 63 -3.39 -7.67 -23.21
CA THR A 63 -2.06 -7.34 -22.69
C THR A 63 -1.76 -5.84 -22.74
N ASP A 64 -2.14 -5.17 -23.84
CA ASP A 64 -1.85 -3.74 -24.00
C ASP A 64 -2.65 -2.89 -22.99
N ALA A 65 -3.93 -3.21 -22.77
CA ALA A 65 -4.76 -2.52 -21.78
C ALA A 65 -4.25 -2.77 -20.35
N TRP A 66 -3.82 -4.00 -20.05
CA TRP A 66 -3.21 -4.36 -18.78
C TRP A 66 -1.90 -3.58 -18.55
N LEU A 67 -0.98 -3.57 -19.55
CA LEU A 67 0.27 -2.81 -19.47
C LEU A 67 0.01 -1.31 -19.29
N ALA A 68 -0.95 -0.75 -20.02
CA ALA A 68 -1.32 0.65 -19.90
C ALA A 68 -1.78 0.99 -18.48
N LEU A 69 -2.63 0.15 -17.87
CA LEU A 69 -3.12 0.36 -16.50
C LEU A 69 -2.00 0.17 -15.47
N VAL A 70 -1.22 -0.89 -15.58
CA VAL A 70 -0.14 -1.20 -14.62
C VAL A 70 0.97 -0.14 -14.64
N ASN A 71 1.21 0.49 -15.80
CA ASN A 71 2.19 1.56 -15.94
C ASN A 71 1.60 2.97 -15.75
N SER A 72 0.36 3.09 -15.29
CA SER A 72 -0.28 4.37 -14.98
C SER A 72 -0.23 4.71 -13.49
N ASP A 73 -0.48 5.97 -13.16
CA ASP A 73 -0.66 6.42 -11.77
C ASP A 73 -2.11 6.21 -11.31
N GLU A 74 -2.63 4.99 -11.51
CA GLU A 74 -3.96 4.55 -11.10
C GLU A 74 -3.87 3.34 -10.15
N PRO A 75 -4.86 3.11 -9.26
CA PRO A 75 -4.97 1.84 -8.54
C PRO A 75 -5.38 0.73 -9.53
N VAL A 76 -4.93 -0.49 -9.26
CA VAL A 76 -5.31 -1.69 -10.02
C VAL A 76 -6.03 -2.63 -9.09
N VAL A 77 -7.32 -2.84 -9.29
CA VAL A 77 -8.11 -3.78 -8.49
C VAL A 77 -7.72 -5.20 -8.87
N THR A 78 -7.44 -6.03 -7.87
CA THR A 78 -6.92 -7.40 -8.05
C THR A 78 -7.82 -8.47 -7.45
N GLN A 79 -8.85 -8.06 -6.70
CA GLN A 79 -9.89 -8.95 -6.17
C GLN A 79 -11.20 -8.19 -6.03
N LEU A 80 -12.29 -8.86 -6.32
CA LEU A 80 -13.67 -8.41 -6.06
C LEU A 80 -14.34 -9.38 -5.08
N ASP A 81 -15.20 -8.85 -4.22
CA ASP A 81 -16.13 -9.61 -3.37
C ASP A 81 -15.45 -10.72 -2.56
N ASP A 82 -14.24 -10.49 -2.04
CA ASP A 82 -13.40 -11.46 -1.33
C ASP A 82 -13.20 -12.77 -2.13
N GLY A 83 -13.15 -12.66 -3.45
CA GLY A 83 -13.01 -13.80 -4.36
C GLY A 83 -14.31 -14.59 -4.58
N THR A 84 -15.45 -14.12 -4.09
CA THR A 84 -16.76 -14.76 -4.28
C THR A 84 -17.27 -14.52 -5.70
N LEU A 85 -17.55 -15.60 -6.45
CA LEU A 85 -18.09 -15.49 -7.81
C LEU A 85 -19.56 -14.98 -7.79
N GLY A 86 -19.87 -14.05 -8.71
CA GLY A 86 -21.22 -13.52 -8.89
C GLY A 86 -21.68 -12.54 -7.80
N GLY A 87 -20.75 -11.98 -7.05
CA GLY A 87 -21.01 -10.92 -6.09
C GLY A 87 -21.34 -9.57 -6.73
N PRO A 88 -21.56 -8.53 -5.93
CA PRO A 88 -21.91 -7.18 -6.39
C PRO A 88 -20.80 -6.42 -7.14
N GLY A 89 -19.57 -6.96 -7.19
CA GLY A 89 -18.42 -6.34 -7.86
C GLY A 89 -17.71 -5.30 -7.00
N VAL A 90 -17.75 -5.46 -5.68
CA VAL A 90 -17.04 -4.58 -4.74
C VAL A 90 -15.56 -4.93 -4.71
N ALA A 91 -14.70 -3.92 -4.89
CA ALA A 91 -13.25 -4.11 -4.80
C ALA A 91 -12.82 -4.43 -3.36
N THR A 92 -12.12 -5.55 -3.16
CA THR A 92 -11.65 -6.03 -1.84
C THR A 92 -10.13 -6.16 -1.75
N SER A 93 -9.41 -6.19 -2.89
CA SER A 93 -7.96 -6.03 -2.93
C SER A 93 -7.51 -5.23 -4.15
N SER A 94 -6.42 -4.48 -4.00
CA SER A 94 -5.81 -3.73 -5.11
C SER A 94 -4.31 -3.55 -4.93
N ASN A 95 -3.64 -3.32 -6.05
CA ASN A 95 -2.32 -2.70 -6.06
C ASN A 95 -2.51 -1.18 -6.07
N SER A 96 -2.10 -0.52 -5.01
CA SER A 96 -2.35 0.90 -4.76
C SER A 96 -1.74 1.81 -5.84
N MET A 97 -2.34 2.99 -6.00
CA MET A 97 -1.86 4.05 -6.89
C MET A 97 -0.42 4.44 -6.56
N PRO A 98 0.52 4.43 -7.52
CA PRO A 98 1.95 4.65 -7.28
C PRO A 98 2.29 5.96 -6.58
N SER A 99 1.64 7.06 -6.96
CA SER A 99 1.86 8.37 -6.30
C SER A 99 1.43 8.36 -4.82
N MET A 100 0.37 7.64 -4.49
CA MET A 100 -0.07 7.49 -3.10
C MET A 100 0.92 6.63 -2.30
N VAL A 101 1.41 5.53 -2.86
CA VAL A 101 2.46 4.71 -2.26
C VAL A 101 3.72 5.55 -2.02
N ALA A 102 4.19 6.30 -3.02
CA ALA A 102 5.35 7.19 -2.89
C ALA A 102 5.18 8.21 -1.75
N ARG A 103 3.98 8.81 -1.66
CA ARG A 103 3.63 9.74 -0.58
C ARG A 103 3.66 9.09 0.80
N MET A 104 3.03 7.91 0.94
CA MET A 104 3.01 7.18 2.20
C MET A 104 4.41 6.78 2.65
N LEU A 105 5.25 6.27 1.73
CA LEU A 105 6.64 5.90 2.01
C LEU A 105 7.49 7.11 2.39
N THR A 106 7.23 8.29 1.82
CA THR A 106 7.89 9.55 2.21
C THR A 106 7.51 9.95 3.63
N LEU A 107 6.22 9.90 3.97
CA LEU A 107 5.70 10.20 5.31
C LEU A 107 6.16 9.21 6.38
N LEU A 108 6.52 8.00 5.98
CA LEU A 108 6.99 6.96 6.88
C LEU A 108 8.38 7.27 7.46
N GLU A 109 9.17 8.15 6.83
CA GLU A 109 10.49 8.60 7.30
C GLU A 109 11.44 7.44 7.60
N VAL A 110 11.46 6.43 6.74
CA VAL A 110 12.24 5.21 6.94
C VAL A 110 13.75 5.47 6.91
N GLN A 111 14.48 4.93 7.88
CA GLN A 111 15.93 4.97 7.98
C GLN A 111 16.52 3.55 7.93
N ASP A 112 17.80 3.46 7.61
CA ASP A 112 18.52 2.17 7.54
C ASP A 112 18.49 1.48 8.91
N GLY A 113 18.33 0.16 8.90
CA GLY A 113 18.29 -0.67 10.09
C GLY A 113 16.95 -0.64 10.86
N GLN A 114 15.96 0.08 10.37
CA GLN A 114 14.66 0.15 11.03
C GLN A 114 13.77 -1.03 10.66
N ARG A 115 13.08 -1.58 11.69
CA ARG A 115 12.08 -2.63 11.53
C ARG A 115 10.72 -2.06 11.19
N MET A 116 10.08 -2.69 10.21
CA MET A 116 8.80 -2.27 9.64
C MET A 116 7.69 -3.27 9.94
N LEU A 117 6.48 -2.75 10.16
CA LEU A 117 5.23 -3.51 10.09
C LEU A 117 4.31 -2.89 9.04
N GLU A 118 3.90 -3.68 8.07
CA GLU A 118 2.89 -3.35 7.08
C GLU A 118 1.59 -4.07 7.42
N ILE A 119 0.47 -3.37 7.35
CA ILE A 119 -0.89 -3.91 7.46
C ILE A 119 -1.56 -3.83 6.10
N GLY A 120 -1.96 -4.99 5.56
CA GLY A 120 -2.48 -5.14 4.21
C GLY A 120 -1.38 -5.42 3.19
N THR A 121 -0.89 -6.67 3.14
CA THR A 121 0.13 -7.09 2.16
C THR A 121 -0.35 -6.90 0.72
N GLY A 122 -1.65 -7.19 0.48
CA GLY A 122 -2.26 -7.10 -0.84
C GLY A 122 -1.49 -7.89 -1.88
N THR A 123 -1.00 -7.22 -2.91
CA THR A 123 -0.19 -7.87 -3.97
C THR A 123 1.28 -8.10 -3.59
N GLY A 124 1.74 -7.59 -2.44
CA GLY A 124 3.15 -7.63 -2.03
C GLY A 124 4.03 -6.52 -2.60
N TYR A 125 3.48 -5.60 -3.39
CA TYR A 125 4.27 -4.54 -4.03
C TYR A 125 4.92 -3.59 -3.03
N VAL A 126 4.18 -3.11 -2.02
CA VAL A 126 4.72 -2.22 -0.98
C VAL A 126 5.72 -2.97 -0.10
N SER A 127 5.45 -4.22 0.26
CA SER A 127 6.41 -5.11 0.93
C SER A 127 7.73 -5.20 0.15
N ALA A 128 7.67 -5.39 -1.18
CA ALA A 128 8.87 -5.46 -2.02
C ALA A 128 9.66 -4.15 -2.05
N LEU A 129 8.98 -2.99 -2.15
CA LEU A 129 9.63 -1.67 -2.04
C LEU A 129 10.33 -1.49 -0.70
N LEU A 130 9.72 -1.97 0.39
CA LEU A 130 10.31 -1.92 1.73
C LEU A 130 11.50 -2.88 1.86
N CYS A 131 11.42 -4.09 1.30
CA CYS A 131 12.53 -5.05 1.26
C CYS A 131 13.72 -4.51 0.47
N GLU A 132 13.48 -3.95 -0.72
CA GLU A 132 14.54 -3.30 -1.52
C GLU A 132 15.21 -2.14 -0.76
N ARG A 133 14.43 -1.45 0.08
CA ARG A 133 14.90 -0.30 0.85
C ARG A 133 15.68 -0.68 2.11
N LEU A 134 15.30 -1.77 2.79
CA LEU A 134 15.75 -2.11 4.15
C LEU A 134 16.41 -3.48 4.27
N GLY A 135 16.14 -4.39 3.33
CA GLY A 135 16.41 -5.82 3.47
C GLY A 135 15.22 -6.59 4.06
N ASP A 136 15.10 -7.83 3.66
CA ASP A 136 13.95 -8.71 3.94
C ASP A 136 13.69 -8.93 5.43
N ASP A 137 14.75 -9.11 6.21
CA ASP A 137 14.68 -9.43 7.65
C ASP A 137 14.04 -8.32 8.50
N LEU A 138 13.98 -7.10 7.97
CA LEU A 138 13.42 -5.95 8.66
C LEU A 138 11.96 -5.67 8.29
N VAL A 139 11.40 -6.38 7.31
CA VAL A 139 10.05 -6.15 6.79
C VAL A 139 9.10 -7.26 7.25
N HIS A 140 8.06 -6.86 7.94
CA HIS A 140 6.98 -7.74 8.40
C HIS A 140 5.67 -7.24 7.79
N SER A 141 4.85 -8.14 7.25
CA SER A 141 3.58 -7.77 6.62
C SER A 141 2.46 -8.75 6.97
N VAL A 142 1.29 -8.21 7.24
CA VAL A 142 0.10 -8.96 7.63
C VAL A 142 -0.98 -8.80 6.57
N GLU A 143 -1.59 -9.92 6.18
CA GLU A 143 -2.73 -9.99 5.25
C GLU A 143 -3.87 -10.77 5.88
N LEU A 144 -5.09 -10.24 5.75
CA LEU A 144 -6.28 -10.88 6.30
C LEU A 144 -6.70 -12.09 5.45
N ASP A 145 -6.72 -11.92 4.12
CA ASP A 145 -7.14 -12.96 3.18
C ASP A 145 -6.01 -13.96 2.91
N PRO A 146 -6.20 -15.27 3.24
CA PRO A 146 -5.17 -16.28 3.03
C PRO A 146 -4.87 -16.56 1.54
N VAL A 147 -5.79 -16.27 0.62
CA VAL A 147 -5.57 -16.44 -0.81
C VAL A 147 -4.69 -15.32 -1.33
N VAL A 148 -5.02 -14.07 -0.99
CA VAL A 148 -4.22 -12.87 -1.32
C VAL A 148 -2.82 -12.99 -0.72
N ALA A 149 -2.71 -13.39 0.56
CA ALA A 149 -1.42 -13.59 1.22
C ALA A 149 -0.52 -14.60 0.49
N ARG A 150 -1.09 -15.71 0.01
CA ARG A 150 -0.34 -16.72 -0.75
C ARG A 150 0.13 -16.19 -2.09
N GLN A 151 -0.76 -15.51 -2.82
CA GLN A 151 -0.40 -14.87 -4.09
C GLN A 151 0.71 -13.83 -3.92
N ALA A 152 0.64 -13.02 -2.87
CA ALA A 152 1.69 -12.07 -2.52
C ALA A 152 3.02 -12.76 -2.20
N ALA A 153 2.99 -13.84 -1.40
CA ALA A 153 4.18 -14.62 -1.06
C ALA A 153 4.87 -15.18 -2.34
N ASP A 154 4.08 -15.71 -3.27
CA ASP A 154 4.57 -16.24 -4.54
C ASP A 154 5.18 -15.14 -5.41
N ALA A 155 4.51 -13.99 -5.53
CA ALA A 155 4.99 -12.84 -6.31
C ALA A 155 6.30 -12.27 -5.72
N LEU A 156 6.36 -12.09 -4.39
CA LEU A 156 7.55 -11.65 -3.67
C LEU A 156 8.71 -12.61 -3.90
N ALA A 157 8.47 -13.92 -3.73
CA ALA A 157 9.47 -14.96 -3.93
C ALA A 157 10.02 -14.99 -5.36
N GLN A 158 9.17 -14.84 -6.38
CA GLN A 158 9.56 -14.75 -7.79
C GLN A 158 10.37 -13.48 -8.08
N ALA A 159 10.05 -12.38 -7.39
CA ALA A 159 10.79 -11.13 -7.48
C ALA A 159 12.13 -11.13 -6.71
N GLY A 160 12.39 -12.15 -5.88
CA GLY A 160 13.62 -12.31 -5.10
C GLY A 160 13.55 -11.79 -3.66
N TYR A 161 12.37 -11.40 -3.16
CA TYR A 161 12.15 -10.90 -1.80
C TYR A 161 11.57 -11.96 -0.87
N ARG A 162 11.92 -11.89 0.41
CA ARG A 162 11.52 -12.86 1.45
C ARG A 162 11.18 -12.16 2.77
N PRO A 163 10.24 -11.19 2.80
CA PRO A 163 9.81 -10.58 4.07
C PRO A 163 9.14 -11.61 4.98
N HIS A 164 8.96 -11.25 6.24
CA HIS A 164 8.15 -12.03 7.17
C HIS A 164 6.66 -11.77 6.90
N LEU A 165 5.97 -12.79 6.40
CA LEU A 165 4.54 -12.69 6.09
C LEU A 165 3.70 -13.44 7.14
N ARG A 166 2.55 -12.88 7.50
CA ARG A 166 1.56 -13.49 8.38
C ARG A 166 0.16 -13.34 7.81
N VAL A 167 -0.60 -14.44 7.84
CA VAL A 167 -2.04 -14.39 7.61
C VAL A 167 -2.75 -14.11 8.94
N GLY A 168 -3.64 -13.13 8.98
CA GLY A 168 -4.43 -12.80 10.15
C GLY A 168 -4.94 -11.37 10.17
N ASP A 169 -5.67 -11.08 11.23
CA ASP A 169 -6.21 -9.76 11.50
C ASP A 169 -5.09 -8.79 11.87
N GLY A 170 -4.94 -7.73 11.08
CA GLY A 170 -3.92 -6.69 11.27
C GLY A 170 -4.14 -5.83 12.52
N GLU A 171 -5.35 -5.79 13.08
CA GLU A 171 -5.62 -5.12 14.36
C GLU A 171 -5.03 -5.87 15.56
N GLN A 172 -4.72 -7.16 15.38
CA GLN A 172 -4.16 -7.99 16.44
C GLN A 172 -2.63 -7.89 16.49
N PRO A 173 -2.05 -7.92 17.71
CA PRO A 173 -0.61 -7.90 17.85
C PRO A 173 0.05 -9.09 17.11
N TRP A 174 1.22 -8.87 16.56
CA TRP A 174 2.03 -9.94 16.02
C TRP A 174 2.87 -10.59 17.14
N PRO A 175 2.52 -11.82 17.59
CA PRO A 175 3.25 -12.47 18.67
C PRO A 175 4.73 -12.66 18.33
N GLY A 176 5.62 -12.26 19.24
CA GLY A 176 7.07 -12.44 19.07
C GLY A 176 7.76 -11.42 18.17
N LEU A 177 7.04 -10.50 17.49
CA LEU A 177 7.66 -9.48 16.67
C LEU A 177 8.47 -8.46 17.49
N GLY A 178 8.03 -8.15 18.71
CA GLY A 178 8.59 -7.06 19.50
C GLY A 178 8.17 -5.69 18.97
N LEU A 179 8.92 -4.65 19.34
CA LEU A 179 8.63 -3.29 18.88
C LEU A 179 9.23 -3.03 17.49
N VAL A 180 8.43 -2.38 16.64
CA VAL A 180 8.87 -1.88 15.33
C VAL A 180 9.16 -0.39 15.38
N ASP A 181 9.92 0.10 14.41
CA ASP A 181 10.23 1.54 14.26
C ASP A 181 9.14 2.27 13.50
N ARG A 182 8.55 1.58 12.52
CA ARG A 182 7.62 2.16 11.56
C ARG A 182 6.46 1.20 11.32
N LEU A 183 5.27 1.76 11.19
CA LEU A 183 4.07 1.04 10.79
C LEU A 183 3.41 1.76 9.62
N ILE A 184 3.05 1.01 8.59
CA ILE A 184 2.26 1.49 7.47
C ILE A 184 1.01 0.62 7.33
N ALA A 185 -0.17 1.21 7.18
CA ALA A 185 -1.36 0.49 6.76
C ALA A 185 -1.71 0.89 5.33
N THR A 186 -1.81 -0.09 4.43
CA THR A 186 -2.21 0.10 3.03
C THR A 186 -3.69 -0.24 2.80
N CYS A 187 -4.45 -0.32 3.90
CA CYS A 187 -5.89 -0.37 4.00
C CYS A 187 -6.38 0.77 4.92
N ALA A 188 -7.65 1.14 4.82
CA ALA A 188 -8.21 2.22 5.64
C ALA A 188 -8.69 1.70 6.99
N LEU A 189 -8.24 2.34 8.06
CA LEU A 189 -8.69 2.08 9.42
C LEU A 189 -9.85 3.02 9.79
N ARG A 190 -10.81 2.54 10.57
CA ARG A 190 -11.86 3.41 11.17
C ARG A 190 -11.31 4.26 12.32
N TYR A 191 -10.35 3.74 13.03
CA TYR A 191 -9.53 4.35 14.09
C TYR A 191 -8.20 3.61 14.14
N VAL A 192 -7.17 4.18 14.76
CA VAL A 192 -5.91 3.48 14.97
C VAL A 192 -6.03 2.65 16.26
N PRO A 193 -6.05 1.30 16.17
CA PRO A 193 -6.16 0.45 17.36
C PRO A 193 -4.99 0.67 18.32
N TYR A 194 -5.28 0.74 19.61
CA TYR A 194 -4.23 0.89 20.63
C TYR A 194 -3.24 -0.28 20.61
N THR A 195 -3.71 -1.47 20.25
CA THR A 195 -2.89 -2.67 20.04
C THR A 195 -1.82 -2.47 18.98
N LEU A 196 -2.09 -1.72 17.92
CA LEU A 196 -1.11 -1.36 16.89
C LEU A 196 -0.10 -0.33 17.39
N LEU A 197 -0.57 0.70 18.10
CA LEU A 197 0.33 1.73 18.67
C LEU A 197 1.34 1.11 19.64
N ARG A 198 0.92 0.13 20.43
CA ARG A 198 1.80 -0.58 21.37
C ARG A 198 2.87 -1.45 20.71
N GLN A 199 2.74 -1.77 19.44
CA GLN A 199 3.77 -2.47 18.67
C GLN A 199 4.83 -1.51 18.10
N VAL A 200 4.57 -0.20 18.14
CA VAL A 200 5.50 0.82 17.66
C VAL A 200 6.23 1.44 18.85
N ARG A 201 7.56 1.54 18.75
CA ARG A 201 8.37 2.13 19.82
C ARG A 201 8.06 3.63 20.01
N PRO A 202 8.29 4.20 21.20
CA PRO A 202 8.27 5.65 21.38
C PRO A 202 9.17 6.37 20.35
N GLY A 203 8.67 7.44 19.73
CA GLY A 203 9.32 8.13 18.61
C GLY A 203 9.11 7.47 17.26
N GLY A 204 8.55 6.26 17.20
CA GLY A 204 8.23 5.59 15.95
C GLY A 204 7.08 6.28 15.20
N VAL A 205 6.96 6.00 13.91
CA VAL A 205 5.99 6.64 13.01
C VAL A 205 4.98 5.63 12.50
N VAL A 206 3.71 6.01 12.52
CA VAL A 206 2.58 5.30 11.93
C VAL A 206 2.02 6.13 10.79
N VAL A 207 1.90 5.53 9.60
CA VAL A 207 1.24 6.13 8.43
C VAL A 207 0.06 5.26 8.04
N THR A 208 -1.14 5.82 8.06
CA THR A 208 -2.36 5.08 7.75
C THR A 208 -3.44 5.98 7.15
N PRO A 209 -4.21 5.48 6.19
CA PRO A 209 -5.48 6.09 5.83
C PRO A 209 -6.50 5.88 6.97
N LEU A 210 -7.25 6.91 7.31
CA LEU A 210 -8.43 6.82 8.16
C LEU A 210 -9.67 7.07 7.29
N ALA A 211 -10.66 6.20 7.36
CA ALA A 211 -11.93 6.38 6.69
C ALA A 211 -13.09 6.04 7.62
N ARG A 212 -14.21 6.76 7.47
CA ARG A 212 -15.48 6.49 8.17
C ARG A 212 -16.62 6.62 7.19
N GLU A 213 -17.77 6.10 7.57
CA GLU A 213 -19.01 6.34 6.86
C GLU A 213 -19.21 7.83 6.59
N PHE A 214 -19.65 8.18 5.40
CA PHE A 214 -19.84 9.57 4.93
C PHE A 214 -18.59 10.45 4.81
N TRP A 215 -17.39 9.86 4.91
CA TRP A 215 -16.13 10.59 4.74
C TRP A 215 -15.16 9.84 3.83
N SER A 216 -14.68 10.52 2.79
CA SER A 216 -13.79 9.94 1.76
C SER A 216 -12.40 9.52 2.26
N GLY A 217 -12.10 9.78 3.53
CA GLY A 217 -10.86 9.38 4.15
C GLY A 217 -9.73 10.41 4.07
N ALA A 218 -8.78 10.28 4.98
CA ALA A 218 -7.56 11.09 5.02
C ALA A 218 -6.36 10.25 5.45
N LEU A 219 -5.22 10.57 4.88
CA LEU A 219 -3.93 10.04 5.30
C LEU A 219 -3.48 10.77 6.57
N VAL A 220 -3.04 10.01 7.57
CA VAL A 220 -2.44 10.55 8.79
C VAL A 220 -1.02 10.03 8.97
N GLN A 221 -0.15 10.90 9.50
CA GLN A 221 1.17 10.53 9.99
C GLN A 221 1.18 10.77 11.50
N LEU A 222 1.33 9.70 12.28
CA LEU A 222 1.32 9.79 13.74
C LEU A 222 2.69 9.41 14.30
N ARG A 223 3.14 10.13 15.32
CA ARG A 223 4.34 9.81 16.10
C ARG A 223 3.92 9.29 17.46
N VAL A 224 4.37 8.07 17.80
CA VAL A 224 4.07 7.42 19.07
C VAL A 224 4.85 8.11 20.20
N GLN A 225 4.17 8.41 21.29
CA GLN A 225 4.72 9.06 22.48
C GLN A 225 5.15 8.03 23.54
N GLY A 226 5.94 8.46 24.52
CA GLY A 226 6.38 7.61 25.62
C GLY A 226 5.28 7.11 26.55
N ASP A 227 4.14 7.78 26.58
CA ASP A 227 2.94 7.40 27.34
C ASP A 227 2.00 6.44 26.57
N GLY A 228 2.36 6.03 25.36
CA GLY A 228 1.58 5.14 24.51
C GLY A 228 0.50 5.85 23.68
N THR A 229 0.39 7.17 23.75
CA THR A 229 -0.44 7.96 22.84
C THR A 229 0.29 8.17 21.51
N ALA A 230 -0.42 8.65 20.49
CA ALA A 230 0.18 9.05 19.23
C ALA A 230 -0.46 10.36 18.73
N THR A 231 0.37 11.25 18.20
CA THR A 231 -0.07 12.56 17.70
C THR A 231 0.56 12.84 16.35
N GLY A 232 -0.15 13.60 15.51
CA GLY A 232 0.39 14.00 14.23
C GLY A 232 -0.65 14.63 13.30
N PRO A 233 -0.21 15.11 12.13
CA PRO A 233 -1.04 15.83 11.19
C PRO A 233 -1.89 14.90 10.30
N PHE A 234 -2.99 15.45 9.79
CA PHE A 234 -3.63 14.98 8.57
C PHE A 234 -2.80 15.42 7.35
N CYS A 235 -2.46 14.46 6.52
CA CYS A 235 -1.57 14.66 5.36
C CYS A 235 -2.33 14.68 4.02
N GLY A 236 -3.62 15.07 4.04
CA GLY A 236 -4.51 15.19 2.87
C GLY A 236 -5.38 13.97 2.64
N GLY A 237 -6.20 14.02 1.58
CA GLY A 237 -7.16 12.96 1.24
C GLY A 237 -6.47 11.64 0.86
N ALA A 238 -7.10 10.53 1.25
CA ALA A 238 -6.70 9.18 0.86
C ALA A 238 -7.93 8.29 0.85
N THR A 239 -8.20 7.64 -0.27
CA THR A 239 -9.26 6.65 -0.40
C THR A 239 -8.61 5.28 -0.51
N TYR A 240 -8.90 4.43 0.46
CA TYR A 240 -8.43 3.05 0.55
C TYR A 240 -9.59 2.14 0.89
N MET A 241 -9.47 0.87 0.53
CA MET A 241 -10.40 -0.17 0.97
C MET A 241 -10.37 -0.27 2.50
N PRO A 242 -11.52 -0.44 3.16
CA PRO A 242 -11.55 -0.67 4.60
C PRO A 242 -10.84 -1.99 4.94
N MET A 243 -10.25 -2.01 6.13
CA MET A 243 -9.74 -3.23 6.74
C MET A 243 -10.89 -4.02 7.34
#